data_47de1d872117e43e59b38fe6793cb03e
#
_entry.id   47de1d872117e43e59b38fe6793cb03e
#
_cell.length_a   1.000
_cell.length_b   1.000
_cell.length_c   1.000
_cell.angle_alpha   90.00
_cell.angle_beta   90.00
_cell.angle_gamma   90.00
#
_symmetry.space_group_name_H-M   'P 1'
#
loop_
_entity.id
_entity.type
_entity.pdbx_description
1 polymer ?
#
loop_
_entity_poly.entity_id
_entity_poly.type
_entity_poly.pdbx_seq_one_letter_code
_entity_poly.pdbx_strand_id
1 'polypeptide(L)'
;RANRQALLQAFDAPAAALQADGPLVGNVGRLVHQKGVDLLLEAIPGLLDTTDALFVIIGSGEVALERQLKGLAQAHPERVFCHIGYSEPLAHQLEAGCDIFAMPSRYEPCGLNQMYSLRYGTPPVVRETGGLADTVEDATPRSIARGEANGFVFSDASMPALSQALQRAFELYRQPKQWMKLVKQGMRTDFSWRHSAEAYLSLYRAD
;
A
#
# COMPACT_ATOMS: atom_id res chain seq x y z
N ARG A 1 -2.89 -1.20 -16.45
CA ARG A 1 -2.69 -2.62 -16.85
C ARG A 1 -1.25 -2.91 -17.28
N ALA A 2 -0.61 -2.08 -18.11
CA ALA A 2 0.75 -2.34 -18.57
C ALA A 2 1.76 -2.45 -17.42
N ASN A 3 1.74 -1.50 -16.47
CA ASN A 3 2.62 -1.52 -15.30
C ASN A 3 2.41 -2.76 -14.41
N ARG A 4 1.14 -3.17 -14.20
CA ARG A 4 0.83 -4.40 -13.46
C ARG A 4 1.42 -5.64 -14.13
N GLN A 5 1.26 -5.76 -15.44
CA GLN A 5 1.84 -6.87 -16.20
C GLN A 5 3.37 -6.87 -16.12
N ALA A 6 4.01 -5.72 -16.29
CA ALA A 6 5.46 -5.59 -16.19
C ALA A 6 5.96 -5.98 -14.78
N LEU A 7 5.25 -5.54 -13.72
CA LEU A 7 5.58 -5.93 -12.35
C LEU A 7 5.48 -7.46 -12.16
N LEU A 8 4.36 -8.07 -12.52
CA LEU A 8 4.17 -9.51 -12.35
C LEU A 8 5.16 -10.33 -13.19
N GLN A 9 5.51 -9.87 -14.39
CA GLN A 9 6.56 -10.47 -15.23
C GLN A 9 7.95 -10.40 -14.57
N ALA A 10 8.27 -9.31 -13.87
CA ALA A 10 9.53 -9.19 -13.13
C ALA A 10 9.66 -10.19 -11.96
N PHE A 11 8.55 -10.78 -11.55
CA PHE A 11 8.49 -11.86 -10.53
C PHE A 11 8.26 -13.24 -11.13
N ASP A 12 8.41 -13.42 -12.45
CA ASP A 12 8.14 -14.68 -13.16
C ASP A 12 6.76 -15.26 -12.84
N ALA A 13 5.77 -14.37 -12.66
CA ALA A 13 4.43 -14.77 -12.28
C ALA A 13 3.77 -15.65 -13.37
N PRO A 14 3.04 -16.70 -12.97
CA PRO A 14 2.39 -17.59 -13.92
C PRO A 14 1.27 -16.90 -14.70
N ALA A 15 0.89 -17.49 -15.85
CA ALA A 15 -0.13 -16.92 -16.72
C ALA A 15 -1.46 -16.63 -16.01
N ALA A 16 -1.85 -17.45 -15.03
CA ALA A 16 -3.04 -17.23 -14.22
C ALA A 16 -2.98 -15.89 -13.45
N ALA A 17 -1.84 -15.58 -12.84
CA ALA A 17 -1.64 -14.32 -12.12
C ALA A 17 -1.64 -13.10 -13.06
N LEU A 18 -1.04 -13.23 -14.25
CA LEU A 18 -1.03 -12.17 -15.28
C LEU A 18 -2.43 -11.83 -15.80
N GLN A 19 -3.36 -12.77 -15.76
CA GLN A 19 -4.74 -12.64 -16.22
C GLN A 19 -5.73 -12.36 -15.09
N ALA A 20 -5.29 -12.41 -13.84
CA ALA A 20 -6.16 -12.19 -12.68
C ALA A 20 -6.69 -10.74 -12.63
N ASP A 21 -7.99 -10.59 -12.41
CA ASP A 21 -8.66 -9.29 -12.27
C ASP A 21 -8.76 -8.80 -10.81
N GLY A 22 -8.37 -9.64 -9.85
CA GLY A 22 -8.34 -9.30 -8.41
C GLY A 22 -7.34 -8.18 -8.10
N PRO A 23 -7.51 -7.44 -6.99
CA PRO A 23 -6.62 -6.36 -6.62
C PRO A 23 -5.19 -6.86 -6.32
N LEU A 24 -4.18 -6.14 -6.80
CA LEU A 24 -2.78 -6.40 -6.53
C LEU A 24 -2.30 -5.51 -5.39
N VAL A 25 -1.97 -6.13 -4.26
CA VAL A 25 -1.49 -5.45 -3.05
C VAL A 25 0.03 -5.48 -3.00
N GLY A 26 0.66 -4.31 -2.89
CA GLY A 26 2.10 -4.15 -2.76
C GLY A 26 2.54 -3.72 -1.37
N ASN A 27 3.73 -4.15 -0.96
CA ASN A 27 4.43 -3.61 0.19
C ASN A 27 5.93 -3.54 -0.11
N VAL A 28 6.56 -2.41 0.22
CA VAL A 28 8.01 -2.20 0.09
C VAL A 28 8.55 -1.64 1.39
N GLY A 29 9.61 -2.24 1.92
CA GLY A 29 10.27 -1.68 3.09
C GLY A 29 11.11 -2.69 3.86
N ARG A 30 11.62 -2.23 5.01
CA ARG A 30 12.33 -3.13 5.93
C ARG A 30 11.34 -4.14 6.52
N LEU A 31 11.70 -5.43 6.48
CA LEU A 31 10.92 -6.49 7.09
C LEU A 31 11.22 -6.54 8.60
N VAL A 32 10.62 -5.62 9.34
CA VAL A 32 10.80 -5.47 10.80
C VAL A 32 9.46 -5.21 11.48
N HIS A 33 9.35 -5.58 12.76
CA HIS A 33 8.14 -5.41 13.57
C HIS A 33 7.60 -3.97 13.55
N GLN A 34 8.50 -2.95 13.58
CA GLN A 34 8.10 -1.54 13.48
C GLN A 34 7.25 -1.25 12.24
N LYS A 35 7.56 -1.87 11.11
CA LYS A 35 6.85 -1.67 9.83
C LYS A 35 5.55 -2.49 9.72
N GLY A 36 5.22 -3.30 10.73
CA GLY A 36 3.98 -4.05 10.78
C GLY A 36 3.86 -5.14 9.71
N VAL A 37 4.98 -5.54 9.11
CA VAL A 37 4.98 -6.58 8.06
C VAL A 37 4.45 -7.91 8.59
N ASP A 38 4.71 -8.22 9.85
CA ASP A 38 4.15 -9.38 10.56
C ASP A 38 2.61 -9.40 10.49
N LEU A 39 1.96 -8.25 10.69
CA LEU A 39 0.49 -8.13 10.57
C LEU A 39 0.01 -8.44 9.14
N LEU A 40 0.75 -7.98 8.14
CA LEU A 40 0.41 -8.25 6.74
C LEU A 40 0.60 -9.73 6.41
N LEU A 41 1.73 -10.33 6.80
CA LEU A 41 2.00 -11.76 6.56
C LEU A 41 1.00 -12.66 7.28
N GLU A 42 0.51 -12.27 8.46
CA GLU A 42 -0.54 -12.97 9.18
C GLU A 42 -1.92 -12.83 8.51
N ALA A 43 -2.22 -11.69 7.90
CA ALA A 43 -3.50 -11.44 7.23
C ALA A 43 -3.63 -12.15 5.88
N ILE A 44 -2.53 -12.34 5.14
CA ILE A 44 -2.54 -12.87 3.77
C ILE A 44 -3.31 -14.20 3.64
N PRO A 45 -3.09 -15.25 4.45
CA PRO A 45 -3.82 -16.51 4.27
C PRO A 45 -5.34 -16.35 4.29
N GLY A 46 -5.89 -15.67 5.29
CA GLY A 46 -7.34 -15.44 5.39
C GLY A 46 -7.90 -14.55 4.26
N LEU A 47 -7.09 -13.62 3.75
CA LEU A 47 -7.47 -12.81 2.58
C LEU A 47 -7.46 -13.64 1.29
N LEU A 48 -6.50 -14.55 1.13
CA LEU A 48 -6.45 -15.47 -0.01
C LEU A 48 -7.64 -16.42 -0.05
N ASP A 49 -8.12 -16.88 1.11
CA ASP A 49 -9.27 -17.78 1.21
C ASP A 49 -10.60 -17.10 0.82
N THR A 50 -10.69 -15.79 1.03
CA THR A 50 -11.96 -15.05 0.90
C THR A 50 -12.00 -14.09 -0.28
N THR A 51 -10.88 -13.89 -0.99
CA THR A 51 -10.77 -12.92 -2.09
C THR A 51 -9.92 -13.46 -3.24
N ASP A 52 -9.91 -12.73 -4.34
CA ASP A 52 -9.08 -12.95 -5.52
C ASP A 52 -7.81 -12.06 -5.54
N ALA A 53 -7.44 -11.45 -4.41
CA ALA A 53 -6.29 -10.56 -4.28
C ALA A 53 -4.94 -11.29 -4.52
N LEU A 54 -3.98 -10.56 -5.08
CA LEU A 54 -2.59 -10.96 -5.23
C LEU A 54 -1.71 -10.05 -4.36
N PHE A 55 -0.53 -10.55 -3.98
CA PHE A 55 0.39 -9.84 -3.11
C PHE A 55 1.80 -9.83 -3.69
N VAL A 56 2.46 -8.66 -3.69
CA VAL A 56 3.88 -8.50 -4.02
C VAL A 56 4.57 -7.79 -2.86
N ILE A 57 5.57 -8.41 -2.26
CA ILE A 57 6.27 -7.86 -1.10
C ILE A 57 7.78 -7.82 -1.37
N ILE A 58 8.38 -6.65 -1.22
CA ILE A 58 9.80 -6.40 -1.45
C ILE A 58 10.43 -5.86 -0.16
N GLY A 59 11.51 -6.49 0.29
CA GLY A 59 12.26 -6.00 1.44
C GLY A 59 13.21 -7.01 2.04
N SER A 60 13.91 -6.57 3.07
CA SER A 60 14.79 -7.41 3.89
C SER A 60 14.80 -6.93 5.33
N GLY A 61 15.17 -7.80 6.27
CA GLY A 61 15.21 -7.44 7.68
C GLY A 61 15.33 -8.62 8.63
N GLU A 62 14.34 -8.84 9.47
CA GLU A 62 14.34 -9.91 10.45
C GLU A 62 14.21 -11.28 9.76
N VAL A 63 15.15 -12.19 10.05
CA VAL A 63 15.23 -13.52 9.42
C VAL A 63 13.91 -14.31 9.57
N ALA A 64 13.20 -14.14 10.68
CA ALA A 64 11.93 -14.81 10.91
C ALA A 64 10.86 -14.34 9.91
N LEU A 65 10.77 -13.03 9.66
CA LEU A 65 9.82 -12.43 8.71
C LEU A 65 10.18 -12.78 7.27
N GLU A 66 11.46 -12.76 6.91
CA GLU A 66 11.91 -13.21 5.59
C GLU A 66 11.56 -14.68 5.32
N ARG A 67 11.75 -15.55 6.34
CA ARG A 67 11.40 -16.97 6.24
C ARG A 67 9.88 -17.17 6.09
N GLN A 68 9.09 -16.45 6.89
CA GLN A 68 7.62 -16.48 6.81
C GLN A 68 7.13 -16.03 5.42
N LEU A 69 7.67 -14.93 4.91
CA LEU A 69 7.33 -14.41 3.58
C LEU A 69 7.66 -15.42 2.47
N LYS A 70 8.87 -16.01 2.50
CA LYS A 70 9.26 -17.06 1.56
C LYS A 70 8.34 -18.28 1.64
N GLY A 71 7.96 -18.68 2.86
CA GLY A 71 7.02 -19.79 3.08
C GLY A 71 5.64 -19.50 2.48
N LEU A 72 5.11 -18.29 2.63
CA LEU A 72 3.85 -17.87 2.02
C LEU A 72 3.93 -17.87 0.48
N ALA A 73 5.01 -17.36 -0.10
CA ALA A 73 5.20 -17.38 -1.54
C ALA A 73 5.30 -18.79 -2.10
N GLN A 74 5.96 -19.70 -1.38
CA GLN A 74 6.03 -21.13 -1.76
C GLN A 74 4.68 -21.84 -1.64
N ALA A 75 3.89 -21.52 -0.62
CA ALA A 75 2.56 -22.12 -0.42
C ALA A 75 1.51 -21.59 -1.42
N HIS A 76 1.68 -20.35 -1.91
CA HIS A 76 0.74 -19.68 -2.80
C HIS A 76 1.45 -19.08 -4.04
N PRO A 77 2.13 -19.90 -4.87
CA PRO A 77 3.02 -19.42 -5.95
C PRO A 77 2.29 -18.66 -7.07
N GLU A 78 0.98 -18.79 -7.15
CA GLU A 78 0.16 -18.06 -8.15
C GLU A 78 -0.35 -16.71 -7.64
N ARG A 79 -0.20 -16.42 -6.34
CA ARG A 79 -0.86 -15.26 -5.71
C ARG A 79 0.02 -14.45 -4.79
N VAL A 80 1.15 -14.97 -4.32
CA VAL A 80 2.09 -14.29 -3.43
C VAL A 80 3.47 -14.29 -4.04
N PHE A 81 4.02 -13.11 -4.28
CA PHE A 81 5.33 -12.90 -4.88
C PHE A 81 6.21 -12.12 -3.92
N CYS A 82 7.49 -12.46 -3.83
CA CYS A 82 8.40 -11.78 -2.93
C CYS A 82 9.81 -11.60 -3.52
N HIS A 83 10.43 -10.48 -3.16
CA HIS A 83 11.86 -10.24 -3.38
C HIS A 83 12.51 -9.91 -2.04
N ILE A 84 13.45 -10.76 -1.58
CA ILE A 84 14.22 -10.50 -0.38
C ILE A 84 15.46 -9.72 -0.75
N GLY A 85 15.49 -8.45 -0.38
CA GLY A 85 16.56 -7.54 -0.70
C GLY A 85 16.09 -6.12 -0.93
N TYR A 86 17.03 -5.23 -1.23
CA TYR A 86 16.76 -3.87 -1.66
C TYR A 86 16.91 -3.76 -3.19
N SER A 87 15.91 -3.19 -3.83
CA SER A 87 15.94 -2.86 -5.25
C SER A 87 15.06 -1.63 -5.51
N GLU A 88 15.70 -0.48 -5.72
CA GLU A 88 14.99 0.77 -6.02
C GLU A 88 14.15 0.67 -7.31
N PRO A 89 14.66 0.10 -8.42
CA PRO A 89 13.84 -0.08 -9.62
C PRO A 89 12.59 -0.94 -9.39
N LEU A 90 12.71 -2.05 -8.64
CA LEU A 90 11.57 -2.89 -8.31
C LEU A 90 10.59 -2.20 -7.37
N ALA A 91 11.07 -1.35 -6.43
CA ALA A 91 10.22 -0.57 -5.54
C ALA A 91 9.31 0.38 -6.34
N HIS A 92 9.88 1.17 -7.24
CA HIS A 92 9.11 2.05 -8.12
C HIS A 92 8.18 1.28 -9.07
N GLN A 93 8.63 0.15 -9.57
CA GLN A 93 7.81 -0.70 -10.43
C GLN A 93 6.61 -1.29 -9.65
N LEU A 94 6.81 -1.66 -8.37
CA LEU A 94 5.75 -2.11 -7.49
C LEU A 94 4.75 -0.97 -7.21
N GLU A 95 5.21 0.21 -6.81
CA GLU A 95 4.35 1.36 -6.55
C GLU A 95 3.51 1.74 -7.77
N ALA A 96 4.07 1.65 -8.97
CA ALA A 96 3.37 1.96 -10.23
C ALA A 96 2.49 0.80 -10.74
N GLY A 97 2.76 -0.43 -10.33
CA GLY A 97 2.14 -1.65 -10.85
C GLY A 97 1.05 -2.23 -9.95
N CYS A 98 1.06 -1.93 -8.66
CA CYS A 98 0.03 -2.36 -7.72
C CYS A 98 -1.24 -1.51 -7.82
N ASP A 99 -2.35 -2.09 -7.35
CA ASP A 99 -3.61 -1.39 -7.20
C ASP A 99 -3.75 -0.76 -5.81
N ILE A 100 -3.14 -1.39 -4.79
CA ILE A 100 -3.19 -0.99 -3.38
C ILE A 100 -1.79 -1.09 -2.80
N PHE A 101 -1.40 -0.11 -1.97
CA PHE A 101 -0.11 -0.11 -1.28
C PHE A 101 -0.30 -0.25 0.24
N ALA A 102 0.14 -1.36 0.84
CA ALA A 102 -0.05 -1.62 2.27
C ALA A 102 1.13 -1.09 3.11
N MET A 103 0.85 -0.23 4.09
CA MET A 103 1.81 0.30 5.07
C MET A 103 1.28 0.17 6.50
N PRO A 104 1.28 -1.03 7.08
CA PRO A 104 0.71 -1.29 8.41
C PRO A 104 1.67 -0.90 9.57
N SER A 105 2.46 0.14 9.41
CA SER A 105 3.51 0.54 10.35
C SER A 105 2.97 0.82 11.74
N ARG A 106 3.61 0.27 12.77
CA ARG A 106 3.33 0.60 14.17
C ARG A 106 3.83 1.98 14.55
N TYR A 107 4.89 2.42 13.89
CA TYR A 107 5.45 3.75 14.06
C TYR A 107 6.04 4.21 12.72
N GLU A 108 5.60 5.39 12.26
CA GLU A 108 6.05 6.02 11.02
C GLU A 108 6.09 7.54 11.19
N PRO A 109 7.26 8.14 11.53
CA PRO A 109 7.34 9.57 11.81
C PRO A 109 6.90 10.46 10.64
N CYS A 110 7.28 10.08 9.44
CA CYS A 110 6.95 10.79 8.21
C CYS A 110 6.35 9.83 7.18
N GLY A 111 7.13 8.84 6.73
CA GLY A 111 6.81 8.02 5.57
C GLY A 111 6.96 8.78 4.25
N LEU A 112 7.52 8.13 3.24
CA LEU A 112 7.59 8.66 1.88
C LEU A 112 6.80 7.79 0.91
N ASN A 113 6.80 6.48 1.12
CA ASN A 113 6.21 5.53 0.19
C ASN A 113 4.70 5.73 -0.01
N GLN A 114 3.94 6.17 1.01
CA GLN A 114 2.52 6.50 0.83
C GLN A 114 2.34 7.71 -0.11
N MET A 115 3.24 8.69 -0.05
CA MET A 115 3.19 9.85 -0.95
C MET A 115 3.60 9.46 -2.38
N TYR A 116 4.60 8.58 -2.52
CA TYR A 116 5.00 8.03 -3.83
C TYR A 116 3.87 7.17 -4.41
N SER A 117 3.29 6.26 -3.63
CA SER A 117 2.18 5.43 -4.10
C SER A 117 0.99 6.27 -4.55
N LEU A 118 0.62 7.31 -3.80
CA LEU A 118 -0.43 8.26 -4.21
C LEU A 118 -0.09 8.94 -5.53
N ARG A 119 1.16 9.36 -5.72
CA ARG A 119 1.60 9.99 -6.97
C ARG A 119 1.54 9.04 -8.16
N TYR A 120 1.83 7.76 -7.96
CA TYR A 120 1.68 6.71 -8.97
C TYR A 120 0.22 6.30 -9.21
N GLY A 121 -0.71 6.74 -8.38
CA GLY A 121 -2.13 6.38 -8.47
C GLY A 121 -2.49 5.08 -7.79
N THR A 122 -1.71 4.68 -6.79
CA THR A 122 -1.88 3.47 -5.98
C THR A 122 -2.31 3.88 -4.58
N PRO A 123 -3.63 3.85 -4.25
CA PRO A 123 -4.13 4.23 -2.94
C PRO A 123 -3.51 3.40 -1.82
N PRO A 124 -2.99 4.03 -0.75
CA PRO A 124 -2.40 3.32 0.37
C PRO A 124 -3.46 2.84 1.37
N VAL A 125 -3.17 1.71 2.03
CA VAL A 125 -3.82 1.23 3.24
C VAL A 125 -2.81 1.39 4.37
N VAL A 126 -3.08 2.30 5.31
CA VAL A 126 -2.12 2.70 6.34
C VAL A 126 -2.70 2.60 7.74
N ARG A 127 -1.82 2.41 8.74
CA ARG A 127 -2.23 2.63 10.12
C ARG A 127 -2.19 4.12 10.46
N GLU A 128 -3.12 4.54 11.29
CA GLU A 128 -3.23 5.90 11.81
C GLU A 128 -2.06 6.22 12.78
N THR A 129 -0.93 6.66 12.22
CA THR A 129 0.26 7.00 13.00
C THR A 129 1.15 7.99 12.28
N GLY A 130 1.63 9.01 12.99
CA GLY A 130 2.58 10.02 12.51
C GLY A 130 2.24 10.53 11.10
N GLY A 131 3.23 10.61 10.23
CA GLY A 131 3.05 11.13 8.88
C GLY A 131 2.06 10.35 8.00
N LEU A 132 1.73 9.11 8.33
CA LEU A 132 0.68 8.38 7.63
C LEU A 132 -0.70 8.98 7.92
N ALA A 133 -0.98 9.31 9.19
CA ALA A 133 -2.21 9.98 9.60
C ALA A 133 -2.31 11.40 9.03
N ASP A 134 -1.18 12.09 8.85
CA ASP A 134 -1.14 13.45 8.30
C ASP A 134 -1.35 13.51 6.78
N THR A 135 -1.10 12.42 6.06
CA THR A 135 -1.04 12.41 4.59
C THR A 135 -2.13 11.57 3.92
N VAL A 136 -2.78 10.67 4.68
CA VAL A 136 -3.81 9.76 4.13
C VAL A 136 -5.16 10.05 4.75
N GLU A 137 -6.10 10.48 3.92
CA GLU A 137 -7.51 10.69 4.28
C GLU A 137 -8.32 9.43 3.98
N ASP A 138 -8.98 8.90 5.01
CA ASP A 138 -9.71 7.63 4.94
C ASP A 138 -10.89 7.66 3.95
N ALA A 139 -11.02 6.60 3.17
CA ALA A 139 -12.09 6.40 2.20
C ALA A 139 -13.40 5.99 2.88
N THR A 140 -14.03 6.95 3.54
CA THR A 140 -15.41 6.83 4.04
C THR A 140 -16.42 7.28 2.96
N PRO A 141 -17.70 6.89 3.04
CA PRO A 141 -18.71 7.42 2.11
C PRO A 141 -18.75 8.96 2.07
N ARG A 142 -18.51 9.61 3.20
CA ARG A 142 -18.50 11.08 3.33
C ARG A 142 -17.30 11.70 2.64
N SER A 143 -16.09 11.22 2.92
CA SER A 143 -14.85 11.76 2.33
C SER A 143 -14.77 11.49 0.82
N ILE A 144 -15.26 10.32 0.36
CA ILE A 144 -15.39 10.01 -1.07
C ILE A 144 -16.37 10.96 -1.77
N ALA A 145 -17.51 11.25 -1.14
CA ALA A 145 -18.51 12.17 -1.69
C ALA A 145 -17.97 13.61 -1.81
N ARG A 146 -17.10 14.03 -0.88
CA ARG A 146 -16.44 15.33 -0.88
C ARG A 146 -15.23 15.41 -1.80
N GLY A 147 -14.71 14.27 -2.30
CA GLY A 147 -13.48 14.20 -3.08
C GLY A 147 -12.21 14.48 -2.25
N GLU A 148 -12.24 14.17 -0.96
CA GLU A 148 -11.14 14.36 0.00
C GLU A 148 -10.33 13.07 0.17
N ALA A 149 -10.98 11.89 0.11
CA ALA A 149 -10.37 10.59 0.33
C ALA A 149 -9.24 10.29 -0.67
N ASN A 150 -8.13 9.75 -0.17
CA ASN A 150 -7.01 9.32 -1.00
C ASN A 150 -6.46 7.92 -0.65
N GLY A 151 -6.93 7.29 0.45
CA GLY A 151 -6.49 5.97 0.88
C GLY A 151 -7.42 5.36 1.92
N PHE A 152 -6.94 4.37 2.65
CA PHE A 152 -7.69 3.69 3.72
C PHE A 152 -6.88 3.72 5.00
N VAL A 153 -7.55 4.03 6.11
CA VAL A 153 -6.93 4.18 7.42
C VAL A 153 -7.53 3.17 8.41
N PHE A 154 -6.68 2.59 9.26
CA PHE A 154 -7.08 1.78 10.41
C PHE A 154 -6.28 2.18 11.65
N SER A 155 -6.88 2.09 12.84
CA SER A 155 -6.26 2.62 14.07
C SER A 155 -5.47 1.58 14.84
N ASP A 156 -6.05 0.39 15.09
CA ASP A 156 -5.41 -0.64 15.91
C ASP A 156 -4.27 -1.33 15.17
N ALA A 157 -3.11 -1.44 15.81
CA ALA A 157 -1.96 -2.18 15.28
C ALA A 157 -2.18 -3.71 15.39
N SER A 158 -3.21 -4.22 14.69
CA SER A 158 -3.63 -5.62 14.73
C SER A 158 -3.94 -6.17 13.35
N MET A 159 -3.76 -7.49 13.18
CA MET A 159 -4.10 -8.19 11.94
C MET A 159 -5.58 -8.05 11.56
N PRO A 160 -6.57 -8.15 12.49
CA PRO A 160 -7.98 -7.97 12.13
C PRO A 160 -8.30 -6.57 11.61
N ALA A 161 -7.73 -5.51 12.21
CA ALA A 161 -7.95 -4.14 11.76
C ALA A 161 -7.35 -3.88 10.36
N LEU A 162 -6.14 -4.38 10.10
CA LEU A 162 -5.53 -4.34 8.77
C LEU A 162 -6.37 -5.12 7.74
N SER A 163 -6.80 -6.33 8.07
CA SER A 163 -7.63 -7.16 7.19
C SER A 163 -8.93 -6.46 6.82
N GLN A 164 -9.60 -5.83 7.79
CA GLN A 164 -10.82 -5.06 7.54
C GLN A 164 -10.57 -3.86 6.61
N ALA A 165 -9.47 -3.14 6.81
CA ALA A 165 -9.11 -2.01 5.93
C ALA A 165 -8.81 -2.47 4.50
N LEU A 166 -8.10 -3.58 4.33
CA LEU A 166 -7.85 -4.20 3.02
C LEU A 166 -9.16 -4.68 2.37
N GLN A 167 -10.07 -5.29 3.11
CA GLN A 167 -11.39 -5.70 2.58
C GLN A 167 -12.19 -4.49 2.09
N ARG A 168 -12.23 -3.38 2.85
CA ARG A 168 -12.84 -2.11 2.39
C ARG A 168 -12.22 -1.61 1.09
N ALA A 169 -10.91 -1.71 0.96
CA ALA A 169 -10.22 -1.33 -0.26
C ALA A 169 -10.60 -2.25 -1.44
N PHE A 170 -10.70 -3.56 -1.22
CA PHE A 170 -11.14 -4.52 -2.24
C PHE A 170 -12.59 -4.29 -2.68
N GLU A 171 -13.48 -3.96 -1.74
CA GLU A 171 -14.87 -3.62 -2.05
C GLU A 171 -14.97 -2.36 -2.93
N LEU A 172 -14.18 -1.32 -2.61
CA LEU A 172 -14.15 -0.09 -3.40
C LEU A 172 -13.48 -0.30 -4.76
N TYR A 173 -12.44 -1.15 -4.84
CA TYR A 173 -11.75 -1.51 -6.09
C TYR A 173 -12.72 -2.11 -7.12
N ARG A 174 -13.70 -2.91 -6.66
CA ARG A 174 -14.76 -3.47 -7.51
C ARG A 174 -15.79 -2.45 -7.99
N GLN A 175 -15.64 -1.17 -7.62
CA GLN A 175 -16.49 -0.05 -8.04
C GLN A 175 -15.68 0.95 -8.88
N PRO A 176 -15.42 0.70 -10.18
CA PRO A 176 -14.41 1.41 -10.96
C PRO A 176 -14.57 2.94 -10.98
N LYS A 177 -15.82 3.42 -10.99
CA LYS A 177 -16.09 4.88 -10.98
C LYS A 177 -15.66 5.54 -9.67
N GLN A 178 -15.90 4.89 -8.53
CA GLN A 178 -15.52 5.41 -7.22
C GLN A 178 -14.03 5.23 -6.98
N TRP A 179 -13.49 4.05 -7.35
CA TRP A 179 -12.05 3.79 -7.30
C TRP A 179 -11.24 4.84 -8.05
N MET A 180 -11.65 5.18 -9.28
CA MET A 180 -10.97 6.20 -10.08
C MET A 180 -11.09 7.62 -9.50
N LYS A 181 -12.12 7.93 -8.70
CA LYS A 181 -12.16 9.19 -7.96
C LYS A 181 -11.09 9.23 -6.87
N LEU A 182 -10.97 8.15 -6.09
CA LEU A 182 -9.94 8.00 -5.06
C LEU A 182 -8.54 8.12 -5.65
N VAL A 183 -8.25 7.36 -6.71
CA VAL A 183 -6.96 7.40 -7.44
C VAL A 183 -6.63 8.82 -7.91
N LYS A 184 -7.56 9.49 -8.57
CA LYS A 184 -7.35 10.87 -9.07
C LYS A 184 -7.14 11.87 -7.95
N GLN A 185 -7.82 11.71 -6.83
CA GLN A 185 -7.63 12.57 -5.66
C GLN A 185 -6.23 12.37 -5.07
N GLY A 186 -5.78 11.13 -4.88
CA GLY A 186 -4.42 10.82 -4.42
C GLY A 186 -3.35 11.44 -5.32
N MET A 187 -3.47 11.28 -6.63
CA MET A 187 -2.52 11.85 -7.61
C MET A 187 -2.49 13.39 -7.63
N ARG A 188 -3.57 14.05 -7.20
CA ARG A 188 -3.68 15.52 -7.14
C ARG A 188 -3.18 16.11 -5.83
N THR A 189 -3.08 15.30 -4.77
CA THR A 189 -2.61 15.77 -3.48
C THR A 189 -1.18 16.27 -3.62
N ASP A 190 -0.95 17.53 -3.21
CA ASP A 190 0.36 18.16 -3.32
C ASP A 190 1.15 17.99 -2.03
N PHE A 191 2.19 17.16 -2.10
CA PHE A 191 3.17 16.93 -1.04
C PHE A 191 4.50 17.66 -1.33
N SER A 192 4.53 18.66 -2.21
CA SER A 192 5.74 19.39 -2.54
C SER A 192 6.23 20.25 -1.39
N TRP A 193 7.53 20.55 -1.42
CA TRP A 193 8.17 21.47 -0.47
C TRP A 193 7.60 22.89 -0.48
N ARG A 194 6.89 23.30 -1.54
CA ARG A 194 6.27 24.63 -1.64
C ARG A 194 5.35 24.89 -0.47
N HIS A 195 4.44 23.96 -0.16
CA HIS A 195 3.49 24.09 0.94
C HIS A 195 4.20 24.19 2.30
N SER A 196 5.20 23.34 2.54
CA SER A 196 6.01 23.39 3.76
C SER A 196 6.81 24.71 3.85
N ALA A 197 7.40 25.16 2.75
CA ALA A 197 8.13 26.42 2.71
C ALA A 197 7.24 27.63 3.02
N GLU A 198 6.01 27.67 2.50
CA GLU A 198 5.03 28.73 2.80
C GLU A 198 4.66 28.73 4.29
N ALA A 199 4.48 27.57 4.92
CA ALA A 199 4.23 27.45 6.36
C ALA A 199 5.41 27.98 7.19
N TYR A 200 6.65 27.63 6.85
CA TYR A 200 7.85 28.16 7.49
C TYR A 200 7.98 29.68 7.31
N LEU A 201 7.74 30.19 6.10
CA LEU A 201 7.76 31.63 5.84
C LEU A 201 6.74 32.42 6.68
N SER A 202 5.56 31.83 6.94
CA SER A 202 4.56 32.45 7.79
C SER A 202 5.03 32.58 9.26
N LEU A 203 5.78 31.58 9.76
CA LEU A 203 6.37 31.63 11.09
C LEU A 203 7.44 32.74 11.21
N TYR A 204 8.28 32.90 10.19
CA TYR A 204 9.33 33.92 10.18
C TYR A 204 8.79 35.37 9.98
N ARG A 205 7.55 35.51 9.53
CA ARG A 205 6.89 36.81 9.32
C ARG A 205 5.92 37.19 10.44
N ALA A 206 5.78 36.32 11.45
CA ALA A 206 4.83 36.51 12.54
C ALA A 206 5.37 37.39 13.70
N ASP A 207 6.46 38.19 13.48
CA ASP A 207 6.99 39.23 14.41
C ASP A 207 6.46 40.61 14.07
#